data_be4ced665fb36049f398d3d8b8cbbb08
#
_entry.id   be4ced665fb36049f398d3d8b8cbbb08
#
_cell.length_a   1.000
_cell.length_b   1.000
_cell.length_c   1.000
_cell.angle_alpha   90.00
_cell.angle_beta   90.00
_cell.angle_gamma   90.00
#
_symmetry.space_group_name_H-M   'P 1'
#
loop_
_entity.id
_entity.type
_entity.pdbx_description
1 polymer ?
#
loop_
_entity_poly.entity_id
_entity_poly.type
_entity_poly.pdbx_seq_one_letter_code
_entity_poly.pdbx_strand_id
1 'polypeptide(L)'
;MKERRFRLVTSNLIICAVLGLVLASALFALTPETPAAVEANNAVYEGNPESGRVALMFNVYEGTEYVEEIARLISERGWNTTFFVGGKWAEKNGDTVVRLAAEGFELGNHGYLHRDHAKLDAAGNREEIVITEKLLRAILSDLSDEQADAAVPPLFAPPSGSLGNTMFEVCEELGYTAIMWTRDTIDWRDHDAALIAERALKGIKAGDLILLHPTEKTVEALPSILDGIAAAGLTADTVTATLSATANEP
;
A
#
# COMPACT_ATOMS: atom_id res chain seq x y z
N MET A 1 32.14 51.30 -45.08
CA MET A 1 31.82 49.86 -45.33
C MET A 1 32.32 48.90 -44.23
N LYS A 2 33.51 49.09 -43.67
CA LYS A 2 34.05 48.16 -42.61
C LYS A 2 33.24 48.15 -41.31
N GLU A 3 32.82 49.32 -40.78
CA GLU A 3 32.04 49.37 -39.54
C GLU A 3 30.65 48.72 -39.61
N ARG A 4 29.97 48.84 -40.78
CA ARG A 4 28.66 48.23 -40.96
C ARG A 4 28.75 46.70 -41.02
N ARG A 5 29.82 46.17 -41.59
CA ARG A 5 30.10 44.73 -41.59
C ARG A 5 30.46 44.20 -40.19
N PHE A 6 31.23 44.98 -39.44
CA PHE A 6 31.61 44.62 -38.07
C PHE A 6 30.37 44.58 -37.17
N ARG A 7 29.48 45.55 -37.22
CA ARG A 7 28.22 45.57 -36.43
C ARG A 7 27.30 44.42 -36.84
N LEU A 8 27.19 44.06 -38.09
CA LEU A 8 26.41 42.90 -38.55
C LEU A 8 26.96 41.55 -38.04
N VAL A 9 28.28 41.38 -38.04
CA VAL A 9 28.93 40.15 -37.58
C VAL A 9 28.76 40.03 -36.04
N THR A 10 28.96 41.10 -35.27
CA THR A 10 28.79 41.06 -33.83
C THR A 10 27.31 40.86 -33.43
N SER A 11 26.36 41.46 -34.15
CA SER A 11 24.93 41.24 -33.90
C SER A 11 24.54 39.78 -34.18
N ASN A 12 25.00 39.19 -35.25
CA ASN A 12 24.71 37.79 -35.56
C ASN A 12 25.36 36.81 -34.56
N LEU A 13 26.55 37.10 -34.07
CA LEU A 13 27.21 36.30 -33.03
C LEU A 13 26.42 36.33 -31.70
N ILE A 14 25.91 37.53 -31.30
CA ILE A 14 25.08 37.67 -30.10
C ILE A 14 23.75 36.89 -30.26
N ILE A 15 23.11 36.98 -31.44
CA ILE A 15 21.87 36.26 -31.72
C ILE A 15 22.12 34.73 -31.66
N CYS A 16 23.19 34.25 -32.27
CA CYS A 16 23.55 32.82 -32.19
C CYS A 16 23.85 32.36 -30.78
N ALA A 17 24.54 33.18 -29.97
CA ALA A 17 24.79 32.87 -28.57
C ALA A 17 23.50 32.80 -27.74
N VAL A 18 22.59 33.74 -27.93
CA VAL A 18 21.29 33.74 -27.25
C VAL A 18 20.44 32.54 -27.67
N LEU A 19 20.39 32.24 -28.97
CA LEU A 19 19.66 31.04 -29.44
C LEU A 19 20.26 29.75 -28.93
N GLY A 20 21.59 29.68 -28.83
CA GLY A 20 22.31 28.52 -28.24
C GLY A 20 21.96 28.33 -26.74
N LEU A 21 21.90 29.45 -25.99
CA LEU A 21 21.48 29.43 -24.57
C LEU A 21 20.04 28.99 -24.39
N VAL A 22 19.12 29.52 -25.21
CA VAL A 22 17.70 29.14 -25.19
C VAL A 22 17.52 27.66 -25.54
N LEU A 23 18.26 27.18 -26.57
CA LEU A 23 18.21 25.77 -26.95
C LEU A 23 18.80 24.85 -25.87
N ALA A 24 19.90 25.25 -25.24
CA ALA A 24 20.50 24.50 -24.12
C ALA A 24 19.56 24.45 -22.89
N SER A 25 18.89 25.55 -22.55
CA SER A 25 17.92 25.57 -21.47
C SER A 25 16.67 24.74 -21.79
N ALA A 26 16.20 24.75 -23.04
CA ALA A 26 15.09 23.91 -23.48
C ALA A 26 15.45 22.42 -23.49
N LEU A 27 16.66 22.07 -23.90
CA LEU A 27 17.17 20.68 -23.83
C LEU A 27 17.35 20.21 -22.39
N PHE A 28 17.80 21.08 -21.48
CA PHE A 28 17.91 20.77 -20.05
C PHE A 28 16.54 20.58 -19.41
N ALA A 29 15.53 21.37 -19.79
CA ALA A 29 14.16 21.21 -19.34
C ALA A 29 13.43 19.98 -19.92
N LEU A 30 13.95 19.40 -21.01
CA LEU A 30 13.44 18.20 -21.65
C LEU A 30 14.19 16.91 -21.24
N THR A 31 15.28 17.03 -20.46
CA THR A 31 15.88 15.82 -19.87
C THR A 31 14.88 15.26 -18.86
N PRO A 32 14.36 14.03 -19.04
CA PRO A 32 13.54 13.43 -18.02
C PRO A 32 14.40 13.32 -16.77
N GLU A 33 13.94 13.90 -15.65
CA GLU A 33 14.52 13.59 -14.36
C GLU A 33 14.46 12.06 -14.23
N THR A 34 15.61 11.41 -14.23
CA THR A 34 15.66 10.00 -13.81
C THR A 34 15.15 9.99 -12.39
N PRO A 35 14.01 9.32 -12.10
CA PRO A 35 13.54 9.23 -10.74
C PRO A 35 14.69 8.68 -9.89
N ALA A 36 15.01 9.36 -8.80
CA ALA A 36 16.00 8.88 -7.85
C ALA A 36 15.65 7.42 -7.52
N ALA A 37 16.64 6.53 -7.54
CA ALA A 37 16.41 5.13 -7.21
C ALA A 37 15.73 5.06 -5.85
N VAL A 38 14.53 4.45 -5.80
CA VAL A 38 13.80 4.24 -4.56
C VAL A 38 14.65 3.31 -3.71
N GLU A 39 15.07 3.77 -2.53
CA GLU A 39 15.76 2.90 -1.59
C GLU A 39 14.75 1.87 -1.08
N ALA A 40 14.91 0.60 -1.49
CA ALA A 40 14.02 -0.51 -1.13
C ALA A 40 13.94 -0.77 0.39
N ASN A 41 14.80 -0.13 1.18
CA ASN A 41 14.89 -0.32 2.63
C ASN A 41 13.82 0.42 3.46
N ASN A 42 12.96 1.22 2.83
CA ASN A 42 11.97 2.03 3.55
C ASN A 42 10.57 1.37 3.62
N ALA A 43 10.38 0.23 2.99
CA ALA A 43 9.13 -0.55 3.08
C ALA A 43 9.39 -1.90 3.74
N VAL A 44 8.40 -2.36 4.49
CA VAL A 44 8.41 -3.70 5.11
C VAL A 44 7.79 -4.69 4.14
N TYR A 45 8.56 -5.71 3.75
CA TYR A 45 8.13 -6.76 2.83
C TYR A 45 7.83 -8.09 3.52
N GLU A 46 8.38 -8.31 4.70
CA GLU A 46 8.31 -9.56 5.44
C GLU A 46 8.20 -9.26 6.94
N GLY A 47 7.42 -10.04 7.65
CA GLY A 47 7.30 -10.00 9.10
C GLY A 47 8.39 -10.80 9.80
N ASN A 48 8.19 -11.04 11.10
CA ASN A 48 9.14 -11.78 11.91
C ASN A 48 9.09 -13.28 11.62
N PRO A 49 10.18 -13.93 11.19
CA PRO A 49 10.21 -15.36 10.92
C PRO A 49 10.02 -16.25 12.17
N GLU A 50 10.15 -15.66 13.37
CA GLU A 50 9.92 -16.37 14.65
C GLU A 50 8.50 -16.21 15.17
N SER A 51 7.64 -15.44 14.48
CA SER A 51 6.26 -15.16 14.91
C SER A 51 5.36 -16.42 14.92
N GLY A 52 5.69 -17.44 14.11
CA GLY A 52 4.79 -18.55 13.84
C GLY A 52 3.54 -18.16 13.04
N ARG A 53 3.47 -16.92 12.54
CA ARG A 53 2.32 -16.32 11.87
C ARG A 53 2.63 -15.96 10.44
N VAL A 54 1.56 -15.82 9.66
CA VAL A 54 1.54 -15.14 8.37
C VAL A 54 0.46 -14.07 8.40
N ALA A 55 0.61 -12.98 7.66
CA ALA A 55 -0.47 -12.02 7.50
C ALA A 55 -1.12 -12.17 6.13
N LEU A 56 -2.44 -12.40 6.11
CA LEU A 56 -3.24 -12.18 4.92
C LEU A 56 -3.54 -10.68 4.87
N MET A 57 -3.23 -10.02 3.76
CA MET A 57 -3.40 -8.57 3.58
C MET A 57 -4.42 -8.35 2.46
N PHE A 58 -5.58 -7.81 2.81
CA PHE A 58 -6.62 -7.53 1.82
C PHE A 58 -6.63 -6.05 1.49
N ASN A 59 -6.20 -5.70 0.26
CA ASN A 59 -6.34 -4.33 -0.23
C ASN A 59 -7.77 -4.09 -0.72
N VAL A 60 -8.48 -3.20 -0.04
CA VAL A 60 -9.92 -2.97 -0.22
C VAL A 60 -10.18 -1.60 -0.83
N TYR A 61 -10.56 -1.58 -2.10
CA TYR A 61 -11.00 -0.40 -2.80
C TYR A 61 -12.38 -0.59 -3.47
N GLU A 62 -12.77 -1.84 -3.66
CA GLU A 62 -14.06 -2.32 -4.19
C GLU A 62 -14.37 -3.72 -3.64
N GLY A 63 -15.45 -4.36 -4.05
CA GLY A 63 -15.77 -5.74 -3.67
C GLY A 63 -16.35 -5.87 -2.26
N THR A 64 -17.21 -4.94 -1.84
CA THR A 64 -17.81 -4.90 -0.48
C THR A 64 -18.47 -6.22 -0.09
N GLU A 65 -19.19 -6.87 -1.00
CA GLU A 65 -19.88 -8.15 -0.77
C GLU A 65 -18.90 -9.28 -0.41
N TYR A 66 -17.66 -9.22 -0.88
CA TYR A 66 -16.64 -10.24 -0.60
C TYR A 66 -15.87 -9.95 0.70
N VAL A 67 -15.79 -8.69 1.12
CA VAL A 67 -15.10 -8.31 2.37
C VAL A 67 -15.74 -8.99 3.57
N GLU A 68 -17.08 -8.98 3.65
CA GLU A 68 -17.82 -9.59 4.76
C GLU A 68 -17.67 -11.11 4.78
N GLU A 69 -17.69 -11.75 3.60
CA GLU A 69 -17.52 -13.19 3.50
C GLU A 69 -16.08 -13.62 3.86
N ILE A 70 -15.08 -12.84 3.45
CA ILE A 70 -13.68 -13.04 3.85
C ILE A 70 -13.53 -12.95 5.37
N ALA A 71 -14.07 -11.89 5.98
CA ALA A 71 -14.04 -11.71 7.43
C ALA A 71 -14.69 -12.90 8.16
N ARG A 72 -15.86 -13.35 7.72
CA ARG A 72 -16.55 -14.52 8.26
C ARG A 72 -15.70 -15.78 8.20
N LEU A 73 -15.11 -16.10 7.05
CA LEU A 73 -14.30 -17.30 6.85
C LEU A 73 -13.05 -17.32 7.74
N ILE A 74 -12.44 -16.17 7.98
CA ILE A 74 -11.26 -16.02 8.85
C ILE A 74 -11.68 -16.13 10.32
N SER A 75 -12.76 -15.45 10.73
CA SER A 75 -13.30 -15.52 12.10
C SER A 75 -13.73 -16.94 12.49
N GLU A 76 -14.30 -17.72 11.57
CA GLU A 76 -14.68 -19.12 11.82
C GLU A 76 -13.50 -20.03 12.18
N ARG A 77 -12.28 -19.63 11.80
CA ARG A 77 -11.02 -20.30 12.21
C ARG A 77 -10.47 -19.79 13.54
N GLY A 78 -11.05 -18.73 14.13
CA GLY A 78 -10.49 -18.02 15.26
C GLY A 78 -9.19 -17.29 14.91
N TRP A 79 -9.00 -16.93 13.65
CA TRP A 79 -7.84 -16.22 13.12
C TRP A 79 -8.17 -14.76 12.85
N ASN A 80 -7.13 -13.98 12.52
CA ASN A 80 -7.25 -12.55 12.23
C ASN A 80 -6.55 -12.18 10.91
N THR A 81 -6.73 -10.93 10.49
CA THR A 81 -6.14 -10.41 9.25
C THR A 81 -6.13 -8.88 9.25
N THR A 82 -5.48 -8.29 8.25
CA THR A 82 -5.46 -6.84 8.02
C THR A 82 -6.16 -6.50 6.71
N PHE A 83 -7.15 -5.60 6.81
CA PHE A 83 -7.77 -4.97 5.64
C PHE A 83 -7.15 -3.60 5.43
N PHE A 84 -6.39 -3.40 4.35
CA PHE A 84 -5.91 -2.08 3.94
C PHE A 84 -7.00 -1.36 3.17
N VAL A 85 -7.62 -0.38 3.81
CA VAL A 85 -8.88 0.22 3.37
C VAL A 85 -8.63 1.53 2.63
N GLY A 86 -9.16 1.63 1.40
CA GLY A 86 -9.22 2.88 0.64
C GLY A 86 -10.27 3.83 1.20
N GLY A 87 -9.91 5.10 1.43
CA GLY A 87 -10.80 6.05 2.09
C GLY A 87 -12.11 6.26 1.32
N LYS A 88 -12.05 6.31 -0.01
CA LYS A 88 -13.27 6.45 -0.85
C LYS A 88 -14.22 5.28 -0.75
N TRP A 89 -13.71 4.09 -0.50
CA TRP A 89 -14.52 2.92 -0.20
C TRP A 89 -15.10 3.00 1.21
N ALA A 90 -14.28 3.34 2.21
CA ALA A 90 -14.71 3.48 3.61
C ALA A 90 -15.84 4.52 3.78
N GLU A 91 -15.76 5.66 3.05
CA GLU A 91 -16.81 6.69 3.04
C GLU A 91 -18.19 6.13 2.70
N LYS A 92 -18.25 5.12 1.83
CA LYS A 92 -19.49 4.50 1.38
C LYS A 92 -19.91 3.27 2.20
N ASN A 93 -18.99 2.70 2.95
CA ASN A 93 -19.14 1.41 3.61
C ASN A 93 -18.80 1.50 5.11
N GLY A 94 -19.16 2.62 5.76
CA GLY A 94 -18.87 2.87 7.17
C GLY A 94 -19.37 1.77 8.10
N ASP A 95 -20.55 1.21 7.85
CA ASP A 95 -21.11 0.12 8.64
C ASP A 95 -20.24 -1.14 8.58
N THR A 96 -19.66 -1.46 7.42
CA THR A 96 -18.73 -2.58 7.26
C THR A 96 -17.41 -2.29 8.00
N VAL A 97 -16.89 -1.06 7.93
CA VAL A 97 -15.70 -0.64 8.68
C VAL A 97 -15.91 -0.81 10.19
N VAL A 98 -17.05 -0.36 10.72
CA VAL A 98 -17.39 -0.51 12.14
C VAL A 98 -17.47 -2.00 12.54
N ARG A 99 -18.09 -2.85 11.71
CA ARG A 99 -18.16 -4.30 12.00
C ARG A 99 -16.80 -4.95 12.02
N LEU A 100 -15.95 -4.69 11.02
CA LEU A 100 -14.59 -5.25 10.97
C LEU A 100 -13.80 -4.86 12.24
N ALA A 101 -13.83 -3.59 12.64
CA ALA A 101 -13.16 -3.14 13.86
C ALA A 101 -13.75 -3.78 15.12
N ALA A 102 -15.08 -3.91 15.21
CA ALA A 102 -15.76 -4.54 16.36
C ALA A 102 -15.47 -6.03 16.47
N GLU A 103 -15.21 -6.72 15.36
CA GLU A 103 -14.79 -8.13 15.31
C GLU A 103 -13.27 -8.30 15.56
N GLY A 104 -12.53 -7.19 15.75
CA GLY A 104 -11.12 -7.20 16.09
C GLY A 104 -10.17 -7.26 14.89
N PHE A 105 -10.66 -7.08 13.67
CA PHE A 105 -9.80 -6.98 12.48
C PHE A 105 -9.00 -5.69 12.48
N GLU A 106 -7.76 -5.77 11.96
CA GLU A 106 -6.89 -4.62 11.78
C GLU A 106 -7.21 -3.90 10.45
N LEU A 107 -7.29 -2.57 10.50
CA LEU A 107 -7.61 -1.70 9.37
C LEU A 107 -6.40 -0.83 9.03
N GLY A 108 -5.66 -1.19 8.01
CA GLY A 108 -4.57 -0.38 7.47
C GLY A 108 -5.08 0.69 6.49
N ASN A 109 -4.24 1.65 6.17
CA ASN A 109 -4.51 2.73 5.25
C ASN A 109 -4.08 2.35 3.82
N HIS A 110 -4.98 2.53 2.81
CA HIS A 110 -4.70 2.27 1.39
C HIS A 110 -4.86 3.52 0.51
N GLY A 111 -4.64 4.72 1.07
CA GLY A 111 -4.88 5.98 0.41
C GLY A 111 -6.37 6.29 0.25
N TYR A 112 -6.69 7.55 -0.15
CA TYR A 112 -8.09 7.96 -0.26
C TYR A 112 -8.70 7.63 -1.63
N LEU A 113 -8.03 8.02 -2.73
CA LEU A 113 -8.49 7.84 -4.11
C LEU A 113 -7.73 6.75 -4.88
N HIS A 114 -6.95 5.92 -4.23
CA HIS A 114 -6.14 4.88 -4.87
C HIS A 114 -5.19 5.44 -5.94
N ARG A 115 -4.53 6.58 -5.63
CA ARG A 115 -3.64 7.27 -6.56
C ARG A 115 -2.26 6.60 -6.61
N ASP A 116 -1.52 6.86 -7.68
CA ASP A 116 -0.13 6.42 -7.84
C ASP A 116 0.80 7.29 -6.97
N HIS A 117 1.16 6.80 -5.80
CA HIS A 117 1.93 7.52 -4.78
C HIS A 117 3.35 7.89 -5.21
N ALA A 118 3.96 7.14 -6.15
CA ALA A 118 5.26 7.50 -6.72
C ALA A 118 5.21 8.78 -7.58
N LYS A 119 4.02 9.16 -8.05
CA LYS A 119 3.81 10.35 -8.90
C LYS A 119 3.25 11.56 -8.15
N LEU A 120 2.91 11.39 -6.87
CA LEU A 120 2.42 12.48 -6.04
C LEU A 120 3.57 13.27 -5.43
N ASP A 121 3.37 14.56 -5.28
CA ASP A 121 4.20 15.39 -4.41
C ASP A 121 3.92 15.12 -2.92
N ALA A 122 4.65 15.77 -2.02
CA ALA A 122 4.50 15.58 -0.59
C ALA A 122 3.09 15.96 -0.09
N ALA A 123 2.50 17.03 -0.66
CA ALA A 123 1.15 17.46 -0.30
C ALA A 123 0.10 16.41 -0.70
N GLY A 124 0.19 15.90 -1.93
CA GLY A 124 -0.70 14.86 -2.43
C GLY A 124 -0.58 13.53 -1.68
N ASN A 125 0.66 13.09 -1.36
CA ASN A 125 0.89 11.90 -0.55
C ASN A 125 0.28 12.05 0.85
N ARG A 126 0.50 13.21 1.50
CA ARG A 126 -0.05 13.53 2.81
C ARG A 126 -1.57 13.56 2.79
N GLU A 127 -2.16 14.19 1.78
CA GLU A 127 -3.61 14.29 1.64
C GLU A 127 -4.26 12.90 1.57
N GLU A 128 -3.76 12.01 0.73
CA GLU A 128 -4.27 10.64 0.57
C GLU A 128 -4.23 9.84 1.89
N ILE A 129 -3.14 9.94 2.65
CA ILE A 129 -2.96 9.20 3.91
C ILE A 129 -3.81 9.82 5.02
N VAL A 130 -3.71 11.14 5.24
CA VAL A 130 -4.34 11.82 6.38
C VAL A 130 -5.86 11.86 6.26
N ILE A 131 -6.41 12.05 5.04
CA ILE A 131 -7.87 12.03 4.86
C ILE A 131 -8.42 10.65 5.19
N THR A 132 -7.75 9.58 4.72
CA THR A 132 -8.18 8.21 5.01
C THR A 132 -8.13 7.91 6.50
N GLU A 133 -7.04 8.26 7.18
CA GLU A 133 -6.92 8.08 8.63
C GLU A 133 -8.04 8.79 9.40
N LYS A 134 -8.22 10.09 9.12
CA LYS A 134 -9.26 10.89 9.79
C LYS A 134 -10.67 10.35 9.54
N LEU A 135 -10.92 9.85 8.33
CA LEU A 135 -12.20 9.25 7.98
C LEU A 135 -12.43 7.95 8.76
N LEU A 136 -11.44 7.03 8.79
CA LEU A 136 -11.55 5.79 9.56
C LEU A 136 -11.79 6.09 11.05
N ARG A 137 -11.02 7.00 11.64
CA ARG A 137 -11.22 7.42 13.05
C ARG A 137 -12.59 8.06 13.28
N ALA A 138 -13.09 8.85 12.34
CA ALA A 138 -14.43 9.45 12.43
C ALA A 138 -15.54 8.39 12.34
N ILE A 139 -15.40 7.39 11.48
CA ILE A 139 -16.33 6.24 11.39
C ILE A 139 -16.33 5.44 12.69
N LEU A 140 -15.18 5.29 13.33
CA LEU A 140 -15.00 4.51 14.57
C LEU A 140 -15.14 5.37 15.84
N SER A 141 -15.74 6.56 15.76
CA SER A 141 -15.84 7.52 16.88
C SER A 141 -16.61 7.01 18.09
N ASP A 142 -17.41 5.97 17.94
CA ASP A 142 -18.12 5.32 19.05
C ASP A 142 -17.24 4.32 19.85
N LEU A 143 -16.05 3.97 19.34
CA LEU A 143 -15.06 3.18 20.06
C LEU A 143 -14.26 4.07 21.00
N SER A 144 -13.68 3.47 22.06
CA SER A 144 -12.69 4.18 22.88
C SER A 144 -11.42 4.48 22.04
N ASP A 145 -10.65 5.49 22.43
CA ASP A 145 -9.39 5.83 21.75
C ASP A 145 -8.45 4.62 21.66
N GLU A 146 -8.35 3.82 22.73
CA GLU A 146 -7.54 2.59 22.77
C GLU A 146 -8.02 1.55 21.74
N GLN A 147 -9.32 1.36 21.61
CA GLN A 147 -9.90 0.45 20.61
C GLN A 147 -9.70 0.95 19.20
N ALA A 148 -9.87 2.24 18.98
CA ALA A 148 -9.65 2.86 17.66
C ALA A 148 -8.17 2.80 17.24
N ASP A 149 -7.24 3.04 18.17
CA ASP A 149 -5.79 2.93 17.92
C ASP A 149 -5.38 1.48 17.65
N ALA A 150 -5.94 0.51 18.35
CA ALA A 150 -5.70 -0.90 18.10
C ALA A 150 -6.27 -1.34 16.73
N ALA A 151 -7.44 -0.82 16.34
CA ALA A 151 -8.08 -1.15 15.08
C ALA A 151 -7.41 -0.48 13.86
N VAL A 152 -6.83 0.73 14.03
CA VAL A 152 -6.26 1.53 12.93
C VAL A 152 -4.81 1.88 13.25
N PRO A 153 -3.88 0.91 13.24
CA PRO A 153 -2.46 1.20 13.43
C PRO A 153 -1.92 2.00 12.23
N PRO A 154 -0.78 2.72 12.40
CA PRO A 154 -0.19 3.53 11.35
C PRO A 154 0.53 2.67 10.28
N LEU A 155 -0.21 1.79 9.62
CA LEU A 155 0.24 0.94 8.51
C LEU A 155 -0.32 1.46 7.19
N PHE A 156 0.53 1.60 6.20
CA PHE A 156 0.17 2.07 4.87
C PHE A 156 0.57 1.07 3.79
N ALA A 157 -0.39 0.47 3.09
CA ALA A 157 -0.13 -0.27 1.87
C ALA A 157 -0.32 0.67 0.67
N PRO A 158 0.74 1.04 -0.08
CA PRO A 158 0.60 1.96 -1.19
C PRO A 158 -0.20 1.32 -2.34
N PRO A 159 -1.20 2.04 -2.89
CA PRO A 159 -1.96 1.59 -4.05
C PRO A 159 -1.07 1.09 -5.19
N SER A 160 -1.41 -0.06 -5.76
CA SER A 160 -0.66 -0.73 -6.84
C SER A 160 0.81 -1.03 -6.51
N GLY A 161 1.20 -1.02 -5.23
CA GLY A 161 2.60 -1.18 -4.81
C GLY A 161 3.50 -0.03 -5.27
N SER A 162 2.93 1.15 -5.52
CA SER A 162 3.65 2.30 -6.07
C SER A 162 4.48 2.99 -4.98
N LEU A 163 5.81 2.81 -5.05
CA LEU A 163 6.78 3.34 -4.11
C LEU A 163 7.50 4.57 -4.67
N GLY A 164 7.71 5.57 -3.83
CA GLY A 164 8.44 6.79 -4.16
C GLY A 164 9.10 7.41 -2.93
N ASN A 165 10.25 8.08 -3.10
CA ASN A 165 10.99 8.69 -1.99
C ASN A 165 10.12 9.70 -1.23
N THR A 166 9.38 10.55 -1.94
CA THR A 166 8.46 11.52 -1.34
C THR A 166 7.36 10.87 -0.51
N MET A 167 6.86 9.69 -0.95
CA MET A 167 5.91 8.91 -0.16
C MET A 167 6.54 8.41 1.14
N PHE A 168 7.77 7.90 1.10
CA PHE A 168 8.47 7.44 2.30
C PHE A 168 8.75 8.57 3.28
N GLU A 169 9.20 9.75 2.80
CA GLU A 169 9.39 10.94 3.63
C GLU A 169 8.09 11.33 4.36
N VAL A 170 6.97 11.29 3.65
CA VAL A 170 5.65 11.59 4.23
C VAL A 170 5.21 10.50 5.22
N CYS A 171 5.44 9.21 4.93
CA CYS A 171 5.17 8.13 5.87
C CYS A 171 5.97 8.31 7.17
N GLU A 172 7.28 8.57 7.07
CA GLU A 172 8.15 8.81 8.22
C GLU A 172 7.65 10.01 9.05
N GLU A 173 7.35 11.14 8.40
CA GLU A 173 6.83 12.33 9.08
C GLU A 173 5.50 12.09 9.82
N LEU A 174 4.62 11.25 9.25
CA LEU A 174 3.32 10.90 9.83
C LEU A 174 3.39 9.71 10.80
N GLY A 175 4.56 9.07 10.95
CA GLY A 175 4.73 7.87 11.77
C GLY A 175 4.13 6.60 11.16
N TYR A 176 3.91 6.58 9.84
CA TYR A 176 3.40 5.42 9.13
C TYR A 176 4.50 4.46 8.67
N THR A 177 4.22 3.18 8.74
CA THR A 177 5.07 2.13 8.16
C THR A 177 4.49 1.71 6.81
N ALA A 178 5.29 1.83 5.74
CA ALA A 178 4.90 1.35 4.41
C ALA A 178 5.00 -0.19 4.37
N ILE A 179 3.90 -0.86 4.05
CA ILE A 179 3.79 -2.32 4.03
C ILE A 179 3.66 -2.79 2.57
N MET A 180 4.52 -3.71 2.22
CA MET A 180 4.51 -4.46 0.97
C MET A 180 4.21 -5.94 1.26
N TRP A 181 4.59 -6.86 0.39
CA TRP A 181 4.28 -8.29 0.52
C TRP A 181 5.44 -9.16 0.08
N THR A 182 5.52 -10.35 0.66
CA THR A 182 6.40 -11.43 0.20
C THR A 182 5.76 -12.22 -0.93
N ARG A 183 4.40 -12.26 -0.96
CA ARG A 183 3.62 -13.06 -1.91
C ARG A 183 2.51 -12.26 -2.53
N ASP A 184 2.53 -12.17 -3.87
CA ASP A 184 1.43 -11.61 -4.65
C ASP A 184 0.62 -12.77 -5.25
N THR A 185 -0.64 -12.87 -4.86
CA THR A 185 -1.53 -13.91 -5.41
C THR A 185 -2.00 -13.59 -6.82
N ILE A 186 -1.88 -12.33 -7.23
CA ILE A 186 -2.34 -11.79 -8.53
C ILE A 186 -3.83 -12.09 -8.78
N ASP A 187 -4.62 -12.16 -7.70
CA ASP A 187 -6.06 -12.43 -7.70
C ASP A 187 -6.89 -11.32 -8.36
N TRP A 188 -6.35 -10.10 -8.38
CA TRP A 188 -6.93 -8.96 -9.09
C TRP A 188 -6.96 -9.12 -10.61
N ARG A 189 -6.11 -10.01 -11.17
CA ARG A 189 -6.00 -10.27 -12.62
C ARG A 189 -6.47 -11.66 -12.98
N ASP A 190 -6.03 -12.66 -12.23
CA ASP A 190 -6.21 -14.07 -12.58
C ASP A 190 -7.43 -14.63 -11.84
N HIS A 191 -8.46 -15.02 -12.60
CA HIS A 191 -9.74 -15.49 -12.06
C HIS A 191 -9.74 -17.03 -11.90
N ASP A 192 -8.74 -17.56 -11.19
CA ASP A 192 -8.55 -19.00 -10.92
C ASP A 192 -8.23 -19.21 -9.44
N ALA A 193 -9.19 -19.74 -8.68
CA ALA A 193 -9.08 -19.96 -7.24
C ALA A 193 -7.94 -20.92 -6.87
N ALA A 194 -7.70 -21.97 -7.69
CA ALA A 194 -6.63 -22.94 -7.44
C ALA A 194 -5.25 -22.27 -7.61
N LEU A 195 -5.08 -21.45 -8.63
CA LEU A 195 -3.85 -20.71 -8.88
C LEU A 195 -3.59 -19.64 -7.79
N ILE A 196 -4.63 -18.96 -7.31
CA ILE A 196 -4.55 -18.01 -6.19
C ILE A 196 -4.04 -18.74 -4.94
N ALA A 197 -4.64 -19.89 -4.59
CA ALA A 197 -4.23 -20.69 -3.44
C ALA A 197 -2.80 -21.24 -3.61
N GLU A 198 -2.41 -21.71 -4.80
CA GLU A 198 -1.05 -22.15 -5.08
C GLU A 198 -0.02 -21.03 -4.80
N ARG A 199 -0.27 -19.83 -5.31
CA ARG A 199 0.64 -18.66 -5.13
C ARG A 199 0.74 -18.24 -3.67
N ALA A 200 -0.37 -18.26 -2.95
CA ALA A 200 -0.38 -17.96 -1.52
C ALA A 200 0.46 -18.95 -0.71
N LEU A 201 0.40 -20.24 -1.06
CA LEU A 201 0.95 -21.33 -0.26
C LEU A 201 2.33 -21.84 -0.70
N LYS A 202 2.79 -21.54 -1.92
CA LYS A 202 4.04 -22.09 -2.46
C LYS A 202 5.25 -21.71 -1.60
N GLY A 203 5.72 -22.65 -0.79
CA GLY A 203 6.86 -22.46 0.13
C GLY A 203 6.56 -21.43 1.24
N ILE A 204 5.33 -21.43 1.74
CA ILE A 204 4.88 -20.54 2.83
C ILE A 204 5.73 -20.74 4.09
N LYS A 205 6.03 -19.64 4.78
CA LYS A 205 6.82 -19.63 6.02
C LYS A 205 6.32 -18.54 6.97
N ALA A 206 6.70 -18.65 8.24
CA ALA A 206 6.40 -17.59 9.21
C ALA A 206 7.01 -16.26 8.77
N GLY A 207 6.28 -15.18 9.01
CA GLY A 207 6.63 -13.84 8.57
C GLY A 207 6.13 -13.48 7.17
N ASP A 208 5.59 -14.42 6.37
CA ASP A 208 5.06 -14.08 5.05
C ASP A 208 3.89 -13.09 5.14
N LEU A 209 3.96 -12.04 4.32
CA LEU A 209 2.89 -11.08 4.07
C LEU A 209 2.29 -11.41 2.70
N ILE A 210 1.01 -11.78 2.66
CA ILE A 210 0.34 -12.33 1.47
C ILE A 210 -0.69 -11.33 0.98
N LEU A 211 -0.48 -10.75 -0.20
CA LEU A 211 -1.39 -9.79 -0.83
C LEU A 211 -2.56 -10.51 -1.48
N LEU A 212 -3.75 -10.02 -1.14
CA LEU A 212 -5.05 -10.45 -1.65
C LEU A 212 -5.95 -9.22 -1.89
N HIS A 213 -7.01 -9.43 -2.66
CA HIS A 213 -8.09 -8.45 -2.87
C HIS A 213 -9.45 -9.11 -2.67
N PRO A 214 -10.50 -8.37 -2.29
CA PRO A 214 -11.83 -8.93 -2.11
C PRO A 214 -12.50 -9.21 -3.46
N THR A 215 -12.21 -10.38 -4.02
CA THR A 215 -12.79 -10.89 -5.28
C THR A 215 -13.55 -12.19 -5.05
N GLU A 216 -14.47 -12.54 -5.96
CA GLU A 216 -15.17 -13.82 -5.93
C GLU A 216 -14.19 -15.00 -5.85
N LYS A 217 -13.12 -14.97 -6.65
CA LYS A 217 -12.15 -16.06 -6.71
C LYS A 217 -11.25 -16.13 -5.49
N THR A 218 -11.02 -15.01 -4.84
CA THR A 218 -10.33 -14.97 -3.55
C THR A 218 -11.17 -15.65 -2.47
N VAL A 219 -12.47 -15.37 -2.40
CA VAL A 219 -13.40 -16.05 -1.49
C VAL A 219 -13.40 -17.55 -1.73
N GLU A 220 -13.47 -17.97 -3.01
CA GLU A 220 -13.43 -19.39 -3.41
C GLU A 220 -12.09 -20.07 -3.02
N ALA A 221 -10.96 -19.37 -3.12
CA ALA A 221 -9.63 -19.85 -2.78
C ALA A 221 -9.37 -19.90 -1.27
N LEU A 222 -9.99 -19.01 -0.51
CA LEU A 222 -9.64 -18.76 0.89
C LEU A 222 -9.71 -19.99 1.80
N PRO A 223 -10.72 -20.89 1.73
CA PRO A 223 -10.71 -22.10 2.53
C PRO A 223 -9.45 -22.96 2.31
N SER A 224 -9.01 -23.12 1.06
CA SER A 224 -7.79 -23.87 0.72
C SER A 224 -6.53 -23.17 1.22
N ILE A 225 -6.50 -21.83 1.18
CA ILE A 225 -5.39 -21.03 1.72
C ILE A 225 -5.30 -21.23 3.23
N LEU A 226 -6.41 -21.12 3.96
CA LEU A 226 -6.46 -21.27 5.40
C LEU A 226 -6.07 -22.71 5.82
N ASP A 227 -6.53 -23.73 5.10
CA ASP A 227 -6.14 -25.12 5.32
C ASP A 227 -4.64 -25.35 5.10
N GLY A 228 -4.08 -24.77 4.04
CA GLY A 228 -2.65 -24.83 3.73
C GLY A 228 -1.77 -24.13 4.77
N ILE A 229 -2.19 -22.99 5.29
CA ILE A 229 -1.51 -22.29 6.39
C ILE A 229 -1.49 -23.20 7.64
N ALA A 230 -2.64 -23.76 8.03
CA ALA A 230 -2.74 -24.69 9.16
C ALA A 230 -1.86 -25.94 8.96
N ALA A 231 -1.87 -26.52 7.75
CA ALA A 231 -1.05 -27.69 7.42
C ALA A 231 0.47 -27.41 7.48
N ALA A 232 0.87 -26.16 7.29
CA ALA A 232 2.25 -25.71 7.47
C ALA A 232 2.62 -25.47 8.95
N GLY A 233 1.69 -25.65 9.89
CA GLY A 233 1.89 -25.38 11.32
C GLY A 233 1.89 -23.89 11.67
N LEU A 234 1.29 -23.05 10.80
CA LEU A 234 1.21 -21.60 10.94
C LEU A 234 -0.22 -21.17 11.27
N THR A 235 -0.37 -19.92 11.70
CA THR A 235 -1.67 -19.24 11.86
C THR A 235 -1.69 -17.96 11.05
N ALA A 236 -2.89 -17.53 10.60
CA ALA A 236 -3.04 -16.20 10.05
C ALA A 236 -3.37 -15.21 11.17
N ASP A 237 -2.73 -14.05 11.14
CA ASP A 237 -2.93 -12.97 12.09
C ASP A 237 -2.77 -11.62 11.39
N THR A 238 -2.91 -10.52 12.13
CA THR A 238 -2.73 -9.16 11.59
C THR A 238 -1.29 -8.92 11.14
N VAL A 239 -1.10 -7.90 10.30
CA VAL A 239 0.24 -7.44 9.94
C VAL A 239 1.01 -7.03 11.19
N THR A 240 0.40 -6.24 12.09
CA THR A 240 1.03 -5.84 13.36
C THR A 240 1.51 -7.04 14.17
N ALA A 241 0.68 -8.07 14.35
CA ALA A 241 1.05 -9.28 15.07
C ALA A 241 2.15 -10.09 14.37
N THR A 242 2.14 -10.12 13.04
CA THR A 242 3.14 -10.84 12.24
C THR A 242 4.49 -10.13 12.21
N LEU A 243 4.51 -8.78 12.35
CA LEU A 243 5.74 -8.00 12.48
C LEU A 243 6.39 -8.14 13.88
N SER A 244 5.60 -8.44 14.90
CA SER A 244 6.06 -8.49 16.29
C SER A 244 6.94 -9.71 16.58
N ALA A 245 7.92 -9.54 17.50
CA ALA A 245 8.86 -10.60 17.89
C ALA A 245 8.29 -11.60 18.89
N THR A 246 7.11 -11.33 19.49
CA THR A 246 6.53 -12.18 20.52
C THR A 246 5.26 -12.86 20.02
N ALA A 247 5.30 -14.19 19.88
CA ALA A 247 4.11 -14.98 20.13
C ALA A 247 3.66 -14.60 21.54
N ASN A 248 2.42 -14.11 21.72
CA ASN A 248 1.87 -13.81 23.02
C ASN A 248 2.23 -14.95 24.00
N GLU A 249 2.96 -14.61 25.06
CA GLU A 249 2.94 -15.45 26.24
C GLU A 249 1.49 -15.49 26.75
N PRO A 250 0.97 -16.66 27.10
CA PRO A 250 -0.42 -16.86 27.52
C PRO A 250 -0.77 -16.11 28.79
#